data_52627131ba34cb85d58e4f2c21408507
#
_entry.id   52627131ba34cb85d58e4f2c21408507
#
_cell.length_a   1.000
_cell.length_b   1.000
_cell.length_c   1.000
_cell.angle_alpha   90.00
_cell.angle_beta   90.00
_cell.angle_gamma   90.00
#
_symmetry.space_group_name_H-M   'P 1'
#
loop_
_entity.id
_entity.type
_entity.pdbx_description
1 polymer ?
#
loop_
_entity_poly.entity_id
_entity_poly.type
_entity_poly.pdbx_seq_one_letter_code
_entity_poly.pdbx_strand_id
1 'polypeptide(L)'
;MLTAMREFFKKHIQAIRPYEPGKPIKELEREMELRSIIKLASNENPLGPSRKALRAIRRAIPEIHLYPESSCYELVGRLSEELGIPQNQLIIGNGSNEIIELLARGFLSEGDEVISSECSFLVYPILTQVCGAKYVSVPMKNYGYDLKGILNAITDRTRLIFIANPNNPTGTYVTQQEVEEFIAKVPKNVVVCFDEAYVDFVEATDFPHMMFHIKTEKPNIVVLRTFSKAYGLAGLRVGYAAASPEMIGYLHKIRQPFNVNSLAQTAAAAALDDRFFLWRTKLLVSSGRKYLYKRLRRLGLTYIPSQANFVLMDTGRDAQEVFQALLRQGMIVRSMKAYGLSTWIRVTVGRRSQNAQFYRLLRKYLKSQQ
;
A
#
# COMPACT_ATOMS: atom_id res chain seq x y z
N MET A 1 1.09 -16.73 -35.12
CA MET A 1 -0.12 -16.88 -34.28
C MET A 1 -0.20 -15.83 -33.16
N LEU A 2 0.88 -15.37 -32.55
CA LEU A 2 0.88 -14.32 -31.51
C LEU A 2 0.45 -12.92 -32.01
N THR A 3 0.56 -12.63 -33.30
CA THR A 3 0.19 -11.35 -33.91
C THR A 3 -1.33 -11.14 -33.99
N ALA A 4 -2.11 -12.19 -34.22
CA ALA A 4 -3.56 -12.08 -34.38
C ALA A 4 -4.30 -11.72 -33.07
N MET A 5 -3.89 -12.27 -31.90
CA MET A 5 -4.55 -11.97 -30.62
C MET A 5 -4.33 -10.53 -30.15
N ARG A 6 -3.21 -9.91 -30.52
CA ARG A 6 -2.89 -8.53 -30.16
C ARG A 6 -3.92 -7.52 -30.69
N GLU A 7 -4.49 -7.78 -31.85
CA GLU A 7 -5.47 -6.89 -32.50
C GLU A 7 -6.83 -6.85 -31.77
N PHE A 8 -7.16 -7.89 -30.98
CA PHE A 8 -8.41 -7.92 -30.21
C PHE A 8 -8.35 -7.11 -28.91
N PHE A 9 -7.16 -6.82 -28.41
CA PHE A 9 -7.00 -6.01 -27.21
C PHE A 9 -6.96 -4.52 -27.54
N LYS A 10 -7.56 -3.71 -26.66
CA LYS A 10 -7.48 -2.24 -26.77
C LYS A 10 -6.01 -1.80 -26.81
N LYS A 11 -5.69 -0.80 -27.65
CA LYS A 11 -4.30 -0.34 -27.87
C LYS A 11 -3.57 0.03 -26.58
N HIS A 12 -4.24 0.70 -25.65
CA HIS A 12 -3.66 1.10 -24.36
C HIS A 12 -3.33 -0.09 -23.47
N ILE A 13 -4.08 -1.21 -23.55
CA ILE A 13 -3.78 -2.45 -22.80
C ILE A 13 -2.49 -3.09 -23.27
N GLN A 14 -2.22 -3.04 -24.59
CA GLN A 14 -1.01 -3.64 -25.18
C GLN A 14 0.29 -3.00 -24.70
N ALA A 15 0.23 -1.73 -24.24
CA ALA A 15 1.38 -0.97 -23.76
C ALA A 15 1.65 -1.15 -22.26
N ILE A 16 0.74 -1.79 -21.51
CA ILE A 16 0.87 -1.94 -20.06
C ILE A 16 1.99 -2.93 -19.73
N ARG A 17 2.92 -2.49 -18.88
CA ARG A 17 3.87 -3.40 -18.25
C ARG A 17 3.22 -4.04 -17.04
N PRO A 18 3.17 -5.40 -16.97
CA PRO A 18 2.59 -6.08 -15.81
C PRO A 18 3.29 -5.66 -14.51
N TYR A 19 2.52 -5.61 -13.41
CA TYR A 19 3.10 -5.45 -12.09
C TYR A 19 3.98 -6.67 -11.77
N GLU A 20 5.24 -6.43 -11.46
CA GLU A 20 6.15 -7.48 -11.02
C GLU A 20 6.06 -7.66 -9.50
N PRO A 21 5.35 -8.68 -9.00
CA PRO A 21 5.34 -8.97 -7.58
C PRO A 21 6.73 -9.41 -7.11
N GLY A 22 7.02 -9.22 -5.83
CA GLY A 22 8.21 -9.86 -5.24
C GLY A 22 8.07 -11.39 -5.33
N LYS A 23 9.14 -12.11 -5.71
CA LYS A 23 9.12 -13.58 -5.83
C LYS A 23 8.57 -14.25 -4.56
N PRO A 24 7.66 -15.25 -4.70
CA PRO A 24 7.16 -16.02 -3.57
C PRO A 24 8.29 -16.83 -2.89
N ILE A 25 8.23 -16.97 -1.56
CA ILE A 25 9.24 -17.74 -0.80
C ILE A 25 9.36 -19.17 -1.34
N LYS A 26 8.24 -19.87 -1.56
CA LYS A 26 8.21 -21.26 -2.04
C LYS A 26 8.81 -21.45 -3.44
N GLU A 27 8.71 -20.45 -4.30
CA GLU A 27 9.33 -20.47 -5.62
C GLU A 27 10.87 -20.42 -5.49
N LEU A 28 11.38 -19.53 -4.64
CA LEU A 28 12.81 -19.37 -4.39
C LEU A 28 13.40 -20.57 -3.62
N GLU A 29 12.67 -21.15 -2.68
CA GLU A 29 13.09 -22.40 -2.01
C GLU A 29 13.30 -23.53 -3.02
N ARG A 30 12.44 -23.64 -4.04
CA ARG A 30 12.57 -24.64 -5.11
C ARG A 30 13.68 -24.32 -6.10
N GLU A 31 13.83 -23.04 -6.50
CA GLU A 31 14.83 -22.62 -7.49
C GLU A 31 16.27 -22.63 -6.95
N MET A 32 16.46 -22.34 -5.66
CA MET A 32 17.76 -22.08 -5.07
C MET A 32 18.19 -23.09 -4.01
N GLU A 33 17.39 -24.12 -3.75
CA GLU A 33 17.62 -25.17 -2.72
C GLU A 33 17.93 -24.60 -1.32
N LEU A 34 17.38 -23.42 -1.01
CA LEU A 34 17.60 -22.73 0.26
C LEU A 34 16.68 -23.26 1.35
N ARG A 35 17.26 -23.72 2.47
CA ARG A 35 16.49 -24.25 3.62
C ARG A 35 15.73 -23.23 4.45
N SER A 36 16.06 -21.95 4.33
CA SER A 36 15.45 -20.88 5.11
C SER A 36 15.55 -19.55 4.37
N ILE A 37 14.40 -18.97 4.05
CA ILE A 37 14.30 -17.68 3.37
C ILE A 37 13.63 -16.65 4.29
N ILE A 38 14.25 -15.48 4.40
CA ILE A 38 13.67 -14.31 5.09
C ILE A 38 13.21 -13.30 4.04
N LYS A 39 11.90 -13.06 3.97
CA LYS A 39 11.31 -12.10 3.05
C LYS A 39 11.04 -10.77 3.76
N LEU A 40 11.78 -9.73 3.38
CA LEU A 40 11.61 -8.34 3.84
C LEU A 40 11.31 -7.41 2.64
N ALA A 41 10.50 -7.87 1.68
CA ALA A 41 10.26 -7.20 0.40
C ALA A 41 8.86 -6.61 0.24
N SER A 42 7.84 -7.18 0.88
CA SER A 42 6.42 -6.90 0.57
C SER A 42 5.67 -6.16 1.68
N ASN A 43 6.38 -5.64 2.67
CA ASN A 43 5.81 -4.87 3.78
C ASN A 43 4.75 -5.67 4.56
N GLU A 44 4.95 -6.99 4.67
CA GLU A 44 4.11 -7.89 5.44
C GLU A 44 4.39 -7.74 6.94
N ASN A 45 3.43 -8.10 7.80
CA ASN A 45 3.63 -8.09 9.25
C ASN A 45 4.45 -9.31 9.69
N PRO A 46 5.65 -9.12 10.29
CA PRO A 46 6.49 -10.25 10.71
C PRO A 46 5.94 -11.03 11.91
N LEU A 47 4.93 -10.51 12.60
CA LEU A 47 4.22 -11.23 13.66
C LEU A 47 3.18 -12.22 13.13
N GLY A 48 2.81 -12.10 11.83
CA GLY A 48 1.67 -12.80 11.25
C GLY A 48 0.34 -12.18 11.69
N PRO A 49 -0.80 -12.89 11.58
CA PRO A 49 -2.11 -12.43 12.03
C PRO A 49 -2.31 -12.60 13.54
N SER A 50 -3.26 -11.86 14.11
CA SER A 50 -3.61 -11.98 15.52
C SER A 50 -4.23 -13.36 15.85
N ARG A 51 -4.11 -13.77 17.13
CA ARG A 51 -4.75 -15.01 17.60
C ARG A 51 -6.28 -14.94 17.52
N LYS A 52 -6.88 -13.75 17.69
CA LYS A 52 -8.33 -13.55 17.55
C LYS A 52 -8.76 -13.78 16.10
N ALA A 53 -8.07 -13.19 15.14
CA ALA A 53 -8.34 -13.41 13.71
C ALA A 53 -8.19 -14.89 13.32
N LEU A 54 -7.12 -15.59 13.75
CA LEU A 54 -6.93 -17.01 13.45
C LEU A 54 -8.04 -17.90 14.05
N ARG A 55 -8.52 -17.58 15.26
CA ARG A 55 -9.65 -18.31 15.86
C ARG A 55 -10.95 -18.08 15.08
N ALA A 56 -11.20 -16.85 14.65
CA ALA A 56 -12.36 -16.50 13.86
C ALA A 56 -12.36 -17.24 12.51
N ILE A 57 -11.23 -17.27 11.81
CA ILE A 57 -11.05 -18.06 10.57
C ILE A 57 -11.40 -19.53 10.80
N ARG A 58 -10.81 -20.15 11.82
CA ARG A 58 -11.06 -21.58 12.11
C ARG A 58 -12.54 -21.90 12.33
N ARG A 59 -13.30 -21.00 12.94
CA ARG A 59 -14.74 -21.16 13.15
C ARG A 59 -15.54 -21.02 11.85
N ALA A 60 -15.09 -20.15 10.95
CA ALA A 60 -15.76 -19.89 9.67
C ALA A 60 -15.42 -20.92 8.56
N ILE A 61 -14.36 -21.73 8.71
CA ILE A 61 -13.97 -22.73 7.72
C ILE A 61 -15.11 -23.69 7.31
N PRO A 62 -15.97 -24.24 8.20
CA PRO A 62 -17.05 -25.13 7.79
C PRO A 62 -18.07 -24.48 6.83
N GLU A 63 -18.16 -23.18 6.79
CA GLU A 63 -19.16 -22.44 6.00
C GLU A 63 -18.64 -21.92 4.66
N ILE A 64 -17.40 -22.28 4.26
CA ILE A 64 -16.77 -21.78 3.01
C ILE A 64 -17.48 -22.22 1.72
N HIS A 65 -18.41 -23.15 1.80
CA HIS A 65 -19.26 -23.58 0.69
C HIS A 65 -20.42 -22.61 0.40
N LEU A 66 -20.64 -21.64 1.28
CA LEU A 66 -21.66 -20.59 1.12
C LEU A 66 -21.02 -19.31 0.55
N TYR A 67 -21.79 -18.56 -0.24
CA TYR A 67 -21.39 -17.22 -0.64
C TYR A 67 -21.23 -16.32 0.58
N PRO A 68 -20.21 -15.43 0.59
CA PRO A 68 -20.05 -14.46 1.67
C PRO A 68 -21.18 -13.44 1.68
N GLU A 69 -21.39 -12.79 2.82
CA GLU A 69 -22.34 -11.68 2.91
C GLU A 69 -21.83 -10.48 2.09
N SER A 70 -22.63 -10.06 1.10
CA SER A 70 -22.24 -9.00 0.16
C SER A 70 -22.08 -7.63 0.82
N SER A 71 -22.85 -7.34 1.88
CA SER A 71 -22.79 -6.09 2.65
C SER A 71 -21.58 -6.00 3.58
N CYS A 72 -20.94 -7.13 3.92
CA CYS A 72 -19.92 -7.22 4.98
C CYS A 72 -20.43 -6.63 6.31
N TYR A 73 -21.69 -6.88 6.67
CA TYR A 73 -22.44 -6.19 7.72
C TYR A 73 -21.69 -6.07 9.05
N GLU A 74 -21.17 -7.19 9.58
CA GLU A 74 -20.42 -7.19 10.86
C GLU A 74 -19.17 -6.33 10.78
N LEU A 75 -18.38 -6.48 9.70
CA LEU A 75 -17.13 -5.72 9.51
C LEU A 75 -17.41 -4.22 9.34
N VAL A 76 -18.42 -3.86 8.56
CA VAL A 76 -18.85 -2.46 8.37
C VAL A 76 -19.34 -1.86 9.68
N GLY A 77 -20.14 -2.60 10.47
CA GLY A 77 -20.60 -2.16 11.78
C GLY A 77 -19.44 -1.83 12.73
N ARG A 78 -18.48 -2.74 12.85
CA ARG A 78 -17.29 -2.55 13.71
C ARG A 78 -16.40 -1.40 13.25
N LEU A 79 -16.22 -1.24 11.93
CA LEU A 79 -15.46 -0.09 11.40
C LEU A 79 -16.20 1.23 11.65
N SER A 80 -17.51 1.25 11.50
CA SER A 80 -18.34 2.42 11.80
C SER A 80 -18.15 2.87 13.24
N GLU A 81 -18.19 1.95 14.20
CA GLU A 81 -17.96 2.21 15.62
C GLU A 81 -16.51 2.70 15.89
N GLU A 82 -15.49 2.00 15.35
CA GLU A 82 -14.07 2.33 15.58
C GLU A 82 -13.69 3.70 15.00
N LEU A 83 -14.24 4.03 13.81
CA LEU A 83 -13.93 5.29 13.10
C LEU A 83 -14.86 6.43 13.50
N GLY A 84 -16.01 6.12 14.11
CA GLY A 84 -17.05 7.08 14.45
C GLY A 84 -17.65 7.76 13.23
N ILE A 85 -17.93 7.00 12.15
CA ILE A 85 -18.57 7.45 10.91
C ILE A 85 -19.76 6.54 10.57
N PRO A 86 -20.80 7.00 9.88
CA PRO A 86 -21.93 6.19 9.46
C PRO A 86 -21.52 5.02 8.55
N GLN A 87 -22.24 3.90 8.63
CA GLN A 87 -22.00 2.70 7.81
C GLN A 87 -22.09 2.97 6.30
N ASN A 88 -22.99 3.86 5.87
CA ASN A 88 -23.15 4.25 4.47
C ASN A 88 -22.01 5.13 3.92
N GLN A 89 -21.00 5.47 4.75
CA GLN A 89 -19.75 6.11 4.35
C GLN A 89 -18.61 5.10 4.18
N LEU A 90 -18.87 3.79 4.27
CA LEU A 90 -17.88 2.72 4.20
C LEU A 90 -18.15 1.75 3.05
N ILE A 91 -17.06 1.32 2.39
CA ILE A 91 -17.08 0.21 1.44
C ILE A 91 -15.90 -0.73 1.72
N ILE A 92 -16.17 -2.04 1.71
CA ILE A 92 -15.15 -3.07 1.87
C ILE A 92 -14.76 -3.60 0.50
N GLY A 93 -13.45 -3.78 0.28
CA GLY A 93 -12.90 -4.31 -0.97
C GLY A 93 -11.98 -5.51 -0.76
N ASN A 94 -11.76 -6.26 -1.82
CA ASN A 94 -10.79 -7.34 -1.90
C ASN A 94 -9.33 -6.78 -1.87
N GLY A 95 -8.96 -6.23 -0.71
CA GLY A 95 -7.85 -5.31 -0.51
C GLY A 95 -8.18 -3.88 -0.97
N SER A 96 -7.38 -2.90 -0.55
CA SER A 96 -7.51 -1.52 -1.03
C SER A 96 -7.32 -1.41 -2.55
N ASN A 97 -6.61 -2.34 -3.18
CA ASN A 97 -6.40 -2.35 -4.64
C ASN A 97 -7.71 -2.45 -5.43
N GLU A 98 -8.68 -3.26 -5.00
CA GLU A 98 -9.99 -3.30 -5.65
C GLU A 98 -10.68 -1.94 -5.59
N ILE A 99 -10.58 -1.24 -4.46
CA ILE A 99 -11.21 0.08 -4.34
C ILE A 99 -10.51 1.11 -5.23
N ILE A 100 -9.18 1.05 -5.39
CA ILE A 100 -8.45 1.87 -6.37
C ILE A 100 -8.96 1.57 -7.80
N GLU A 101 -9.20 0.29 -8.12
CA GLU A 101 -9.80 -0.11 -9.40
C GLU A 101 -11.23 0.42 -9.56
N LEU A 102 -12.06 0.32 -8.53
CA LEU A 102 -13.42 0.86 -8.55
C LEU A 102 -13.42 2.38 -8.77
N LEU A 103 -12.52 3.12 -8.11
CA LEU A 103 -12.34 4.55 -8.35
C LEU A 103 -11.93 4.83 -9.80
N ALA A 104 -10.92 4.10 -10.32
CA ALA A 104 -10.49 4.27 -11.70
C ALA A 104 -11.63 3.98 -12.69
N ARG A 105 -12.37 2.88 -12.53
CA ARG A 105 -13.50 2.51 -13.38
C ARG A 105 -14.70 3.43 -13.26
N GLY A 106 -14.90 4.04 -12.08
CA GLY A 106 -16.03 4.94 -11.83
C GLY A 106 -15.80 6.37 -12.32
N PHE A 107 -14.56 6.82 -12.40
CA PHE A 107 -14.24 8.22 -12.70
C PHE A 107 -13.52 8.45 -14.02
N LEU A 108 -12.92 7.42 -14.62
CA LEU A 108 -12.03 7.59 -15.76
C LEU A 108 -12.63 7.08 -17.07
N SER A 109 -12.51 7.90 -18.08
CA SER A 109 -12.71 7.58 -19.48
C SER A 109 -11.43 7.85 -20.28
N GLU A 110 -11.40 7.44 -21.55
CA GLU A 110 -10.29 7.74 -22.46
C GLU A 110 -10.09 9.26 -22.56
N GLY A 111 -8.86 9.73 -22.39
CA GLY A 111 -8.49 11.14 -22.41
C GLY A 111 -8.55 11.86 -21.06
N ASP A 112 -9.18 11.29 -20.03
CA ASP A 112 -9.11 11.82 -18.67
C ASP A 112 -7.70 11.71 -18.09
N GLU A 113 -7.42 12.49 -17.05
CA GLU A 113 -6.11 12.51 -16.39
C GLU A 113 -6.20 12.11 -14.91
N VAL A 114 -5.21 11.33 -14.50
CA VAL A 114 -4.93 10.98 -13.08
C VAL A 114 -3.60 11.55 -12.69
N ILE A 115 -3.53 12.24 -11.55
CA ILE A 115 -2.29 12.83 -11.05
C ILE A 115 -1.81 12.07 -9.81
N SER A 116 -0.51 11.80 -9.72
CA SER A 116 0.17 11.36 -8.50
C SER A 116 1.66 11.68 -8.58
N SER A 117 2.43 11.33 -7.53
CA SER A 117 3.89 11.48 -7.54
C SER A 117 4.57 10.44 -8.42
N GLU A 118 5.73 10.78 -9.01
CA GLU A 118 6.55 9.90 -9.86
C GLU A 118 7.00 8.63 -9.13
N CYS A 119 7.29 8.73 -7.85
CA CYS A 119 7.75 7.61 -7.03
C CYS A 119 6.70 7.31 -5.96
N SER A 120 5.59 6.68 -6.39
CA SER A 120 4.50 6.25 -5.52
C SER A 120 4.04 4.85 -5.91
N PHE A 121 2.88 4.42 -5.44
CA PHE A 121 2.42 3.04 -5.61
C PHE A 121 2.09 2.72 -7.07
N LEU A 122 2.80 1.74 -7.65
CA LEU A 122 2.75 1.40 -9.09
C LEU A 122 1.36 0.95 -9.60
N VAL A 123 0.42 0.66 -8.71
CA VAL A 123 -0.95 0.31 -9.10
C VAL A 123 -1.68 1.51 -9.69
N TYR A 124 -1.38 2.74 -9.26
CA TYR A 124 -2.04 3.93 -9.78
C TYR A 124 -1.83 4.11 -11.28
N PRO A 125 -0.57 4.18 -11.80
CA PRO A 125 -0.37 4.29 -13.24
C PRO A 125 -0.91 3.09 -14.03
N ILE A 126 -0.82 1.87 -13.49
CA ILE A 126 -1.33 0.67 -14.16
C ILE A 126 -2.84 0.76 -14.35
N LEU A 127 -3.61 1.05 -13.29
CA LEU A 127 -5.07 1.15 -13.39
C LEU A 127 -5.54 2.35 -14.21
N THR A 128 -4.80 3.47 -14.18
CA THR A 128 -5.03 4.62 -15.07
C THR A 128 -4.94 4.18 -16.54
N GLN A 129 -3.88 3.45 -16.91
CA GLN A 129 -3.70 2.94 -18.27
C GLN A 129 -4.77 1.90 -18.63
N VAL A 130 -5.19 1.03 -17.70
CA VAL A 130 -6.29 0.06 -17.93
C VAL A 130 -7.57 0.75 -18.35
N CYS A 131 -7.86 1.95 -17.83
CA CYS A 131 -9.01 2.76 -18.20
C CYS A 131 -8.80 3.59 -19.48
N GLY A 132 -7.62 3.57 -20.10
CA GLY A 132 -7.29 4.40 -21.26
C GLY A 132 -7.03 5.87 -20.90
N ALA A 133 -6.93 6.19 -19.62
CA ALA A 133 -6.65 7.54 -19.13
C ALA A 133 -5.14 7.82 -19.08
N LYS A 134 -4.78 9.09 -18.98
CA LYS A 134 -3.40 9.55 -18.93
C LYS A 134 -2.94 9.70 -17.48
N TYR A 135 -1.83 9.06 -17.14
CA TYR A 135 -1.17 9.26 -15.86
C TYR A 135 -0.22 10.46 -15.92
N VAL A 136 -0.46 11.46 -15.09
CA VAL A 136 0.37 12.66 -14.94
C VAL A 136 1.23 12.48 -13.70
N SER A 137 2.52 12.32 -13.93
CA SER A 137 3.53 12.07 -12.87
C SER A 137 4.15 13.39 -12.44
N VAL A 138 4.01 13.77 -11.18
CA VAL A 138 4.61 14.97 -10.60
C VAL A 138 5.92 14.60 -9.92
N PRO A 139 7.05 15.31 -10.19
CA PRO A 139 8.31 15.07 -9.52
C PRO A 139 8.20 15.16 -7.99
N MET A 140 8.97 14.31 -7.31
CA MET A 140 9.06 14.39 -5.84
C MET A 140 9.88 15.59 -5.37
N LYS A 141 9.50 16.13 -4.21
CA LYS A 141 10.32 17.09 -3.48
C LYS A 141 10.83 16.43 -2.19
N ASN A 142 12.16 16.33 -2.03
CA ASN A 142 12.78 15.67 -0.87
C ASN A 142 12.23 14.25 -0.60
N TYR A 143 12.03 13.44 -1.64
CA TYR A 143 11.44 12.10 -1.59
C TYR A 143 9.98 12.05 -1.10
N GLY A 144 9.30 13.19 -0.98
CA GLY A 144 7.90 13.32 -0.61
C GLY A 144 7.04 13.87 -1.74
N TYR A 145 5.73 13.89 -1.53
CA TYR A 145 4.80 14.51 -2.45
C TYR A 145 5.01 16.03 -2.53
N ASP A 146 5.09 16.57 -3.73
CA ASP A 146 4.97 18.02 -3.97
C ASP A 146 3.49 18.37 -4.23
N LEU A 147 2.74 18.66 -3.16
CA LEU A 147 1.32 19.02 -3.26
C LEU A 147 1.09 20.29 -4.08
N LYS A 148 2.03 21.24 -4.06
CA LYS A 148 1.96 22.45 -4.91
C LYS A 148 2.16 22.11 -6.38
N GLY A 149 3.12 21.23 -6.68
CA GLY A 149 3.33 20.70 -8.03
C GLY A 149 2.11 19.95 -8.53
N ILE A 150 1.43 19.16 -7.67
CA ILE A 150 0.18 18.46 -8.00
C ILE A 150 -0.93 19.47 -8.34
N LEU A 151 -1.11 20.54 -7.54
CA LEU A 151 -2.10 21.59 -7.83
C LEU A 151 -1.85 22.26 -9.17
N ASN A 152 -0.60 22.55 -9.50
CA ASN A 152 -0.21 23.19 -10.76
C ASN A 152 -0.39 22.26 -11.99
N ALA A 153 -0.43 20.94 -11.76
CA ALA A 153 -0.64 19.94 -12.80
C ALA A 153 -2.12 19.66 -13.12
N ILE A 154 -3.06 20.20 -12.31
CA ILE A 154 -4.49 20.02 -12.52
C ILE A 154 -4.92 20.71 -13.82
N THR A 155 -5.66 19.99 -14.67
CA THR A 155 -6.29 20.49 -15.89
C THR A 155 -7.79 20.21 -15.89
N ASP A 156 -8.51 20.69 -16.89
CA ASP A 156 -9.94 20.40 -17.07
C ASP A 156 -10.24 18.90 -17.30
N ARG A 157 -9.22 18.11 -17.66
CA ARG A 157 -9.30 16.65 -17.82
C ARG A 157 -8.97 15.86 -16.57
N THR A 158 -8.45 16.50 -15.52
CA THR A 158 -8.12 15.84 -14.27
C THR A 158 -9.38 15.38 -13.57
N ARG A 159 -9.47 14.07 -13.25
CA ARG A 159 -10.60 13.46 -12.52
C ARG A 159 -10.21 12.92 -11.17
N LEU A 160 -8.99 12.43 -11.04
CA LEU A 160 -8.57 11.68 -9.85
C LEU A 160 -7.14 12.03 -9.47
N ILE A 161 -6.90 12.23 -8.18
CA ILE A 161 -5.55 12.43 -7.61
C ILE A 161 -5.34 11.33 -6.56
N PHE A 162 -4.23 10.60 -6.65
CA PHE A 162 -3.82 9.64 -5.61
C PHE A 162 -2.67 10.20 -4.78
N ILE A 163 -2.83 10.17 -3.46
CA ILE A 163 -1.81 10.58 -2.49
C ILE A 163 -1.65 9.43 -1.48
N ALA A 164 -0.56 8.66 -1.60
CA ALA A 164 -0.19 7.68 -0.59
C ALA A 164 0.43 8.38 0.62
N ASN A 165 -0.19 8.28 1.78
CA ASN A 165 0.28 8.96 2.99
C ASN A 165 0.16 8.07 4.24
N PRO A 166 1.24 7.49 4.74
CA PRO A 166 2.65 7.57 4.28
C PRO A 166 2.91 6.97 2.91
N ASN A 167 3.83 7.60 2.15
CA ASN A 167 4.14 7.16 0.78
C ASN A 167 4.86 5.81 0.73
N ASN A 168 4.57 5.04 -0.28
CA ASN A 168 5.29 3.85 -0.67
C ASN A 168 5.87 4.06 -2.09
N PRO A 169 7.22 4.07 -2.27
CA PRO A 169 8.21 3.35 -1.47
C PRO A 169 9.03 4.19 -0.48
N THR A 170 8.83 5.49 -0.34
CA THR A 170 9.74 6.37 0.40
C THR A 170 9.53 6.33 1.92
N GLY A 171 8.31 6.11 2.38
CA GLY A 171 7.92 6.19 3.79
C GLY A 171 7.75 7.61 4.32
N THR A 172 7.91 8.63 3.47
CA THR A 172 7.64 10.03 3.79
C THR A 172 6.15 10.28 3.93
N TYR A 173 5.80 11.42 4.47
CA TYR A 173 4.40 11.83 4.62
C TYR A 173 4.25 13.32 4.34
N VAL A 174 3.03 13.75 4.08
CA VAL A 174 2.62 15.17 4.06
C VAL A 174 1.91 15.50 5.36
N THR A 175 2.12 16.70 5.86
CA THR A 175 1.61 17.18 7.15
C THR A 175 0.14 17.59 7.08
N GLN A 176 -0.52 17.71 8.24
CA GLN A 176 -1.89 18.23 8.35
C GLN A 176 -2.04 19.60 7.66
N GLN A 177 -1.10 20.52 7.92
CA GLN A 177 -1.15 21.86 7.33
C GLN A 177 -1.05 21.80 5.79
N GLU A 178 -0.10 21.04 5.25
CA GLU A 178 0.07 20.89 3.79
C GLU A 178 -1.18 20.31 3.13
N VAL A 179 -1.83 19.34 3.79
CA VAL A 179 -3.06 18.71 3.28
C VAL A 179 -4.23 19.69 3.32
N GLU A 180 -4.41 20.45 4.38
CA GLU A 180 -5.49 21.46 4.48
C GLU A 180 -5.34 22.53 3.39
N GLU A 181 -4.13 23.06 3.21
CA GLU A 181 -3.83 24.04 2.17
C GLU A 181 -4.08 23.49 0.76
N PHE A 182 -3.80 22.20 0.56
CA PHE A 182 -4.02 21.49 -0.68
C PHE A 182 -5.51 21.29 -0.96
N ILE A 183 -6.25 20.70 -0.03
CA ILE A 183 -7.69 20.39 -0.18
C ILE A 183 -8.50 21.68 -0.41
N ALA A 184 -8.11 22.79 0.22
CA ALA A 184 -8.78 24.07 0.02
C ALA A 184 -8.71 24.61 -1.42
N LYS A 185 -7.71 24.17 -2.20
CA LYS A 185 -7.44 24.64 -3.57
C LYS A 185 -7.81 23.64 -4.66
N VAL A 186 -8.04 22.38 -4.30
CA VAL A 186 -8.46 21.37 -5.29
C VAL A 186 -9.85 21.66 -5.80
N PRO A 187 -10.08 21.65 -7.15
CA PRO A 187 -11.41 21.84 -7.71
C PRO A 187 -12.40 20.78 -7.21
N LYS A 188 -13.67 21.16 -6.99
CA LYS A 188 -14.71 20.26 -6.44
C LYS A 188 -15.02 19.06 -7.33
N ASN A 189 -14.78 19.16 -8.62
CA ASN A 189 -14.96 18.09 -9.61
C ASN A 189 -13.77 17.14 -9.74
N VAL A 190 -12.73 17.30 -8.92
CA VAL A 190 -11.55 16.41 -8.86
C VAL A 190 -11.61 15.60 -7.57
N VAL A 191 -11.61 14.28 -7.68
CA VAL A 191 -11.59 13.37 -6.53
C VAL A 191 -10.17 13.21 -6.03
N VAL A 192 -9.97 13.34 -4.72
CA VAL A 192 -8.68 13.09 -4.06
C VAL A 192 -8.77 11.83 -3.19
N CYS A 193 -7.97 10.85 -3.52
CA CYS A 193 -7.87 9.60 -2.79
C CYS A 193 -6.59 9.59 -1.93
N PHE A 194 -6.74 9.66 -0.61
CA PHE A 194 -5.65 9.47 0.35
C PHE A 194 -5.51 7.98 0.68
N ASP A 195 -4.44 7.36 0.21
CA ASP A 195 -4.12 5.97 0.52
C ASP A 195 -3.31 5.88 1.81
N GLU A 196 -4.01 5.57 2.89
CA GLU A 196 -3.49 5.45 4.25
C GLU A 196 -3.11 3.99 4.60
N ALA A 197 -2.62 3.20 3.65
CA ALA A 197 -2.25 1.80 3.90
C ALA A 197 -1.25 1.59 5.04
N TYR A 198 -0.51 2.62 5.42
CA TYR A 198 0.52 2.58 6.47
C TYR A 198 0.22 3.47 7.69
N VAL A 199 -0.97 4.06 7.78
CA VAL A 199 -1.35 5.00 8.85
C VAL A 199 -1.14 4.45 10.27
N ASP A 200 -1.36 3.16 10.46
CA ASP A 200 -1.17 2.50 11.76
C ASP A 200 0.26 2.60 12.32
N PHE A 201 1.27 2.86 11.50
CA PHE A 201 2.68 2.93 11.89
C PHE A 201 3.20 4.34 12.11
N VAL A 202 2.35 5.34 11.91
CA VAL A 202 2.69 6.75 12.03
C VAL A 202 2.95 7.11 13.49
N GLU A 203 4.05 7.83 13.71
CA GLU A 203 4.45 8.40 15.00
C GLU A 203 4.53 9.93 14.96
N ALA A 204 4.42 10.54 13.77
CA ALA A 204 4.43 11.99 13.59
C ALA A 204 3.16 12.62 14.17
N THR A 205 3.32 13.68 14.96
CA THR A 205 2.21 14.37 15.65
C THR A 205 1.44 15.34 14.76
N ASP A 206 2.02 15.70 13.63
CA ASP A 206 1.46 16.60 12.61
C ASP A 206 0.91 15.83 11.39
N PHE A 207 0.72 14.51 11.52
CA PHE A 207 0.12 13.70 10.47
C PHE A 207 -1.37 14.02 10.30
N PRO A 208 -1.90 14.10 9.05
CA PRO A 208 -3.28 14.54 8.81
C PRO A 208 -4.32 13.55 9.34
N HIS A 209 -5.37 14.08 9.94
CA HIS A 209 -6.54 13.36 10.44
C HIS A 209 -7.63 13.26 9.36
N MET A 210 -7.38 12.45 8.30
CA MET A 210 -8.25 12.40 7.12
C MET A 210 -9.70 11.97 7.42
N MET A 211 -9.95 11.18 8.47
CA MET A 211 -11.32 10.82 8.88
C MET A 211 -12.16 12.03 9.32
N PHE A 212 -11.53 13.15 9.69
CA PHE A 212 -12.25 14.41 9.95
C PHE A 212 -12.96 14.91 8.69
N HIS A 213 -12.30 14.84 7.52
CA HIS A 213 -12.88 15.26 6.25
C HIS A 213 -14.05 14.36 5.82
N ILE A 214 -14.00 13.07 6.17
CA ILE A 214 -15.11 12.14 5.95
C ILE A 214 -16.31 12.50 6.84
N LYS A 215 -16.07 12.77 8.13
CA LYS A 215 -17.12 13.20 9.07
C LYS A 215 -17.79 14.52 8.67
N THR A 216 -17.05 15.43 8.06
CA THR A 216 -17.56 16.70 7.55
C THR A 216 -18.09 16.63 6.11
N GLU A 217 -18.25 15.41 5.58
CA GLU A 217 -18.83 15.10 4.29
C GLU A 217 -18.23 15.87 3.11
N LYS A 218 -16.89 16.04 3.09
CA LYS A 218 -16.19 16.54 1.91
C LYS A 218 -16.43 15.59 0.73
N PRO A 219 -17.22 15.97 -0.30
CA PRO A 219 -17.79 15.02 -1.25
C PRO A 219 -16.74 14.38 -2.17
N ASN A 220 -15.62 15.06 -2.39
CA ASN A 220 -14.55 14.63 -3.28
C ASN A 220 -13.35 14.01 -2.58
N ILE A 221 -13.43 13.69 -1.29
CA ILE A 221 -12.36 13.03 -0.53
C ILE A 221 -12.69 11.56 -0.32
N VAL A 222 -11.71 10.71 -0.62
CA VAL A 222 -11.74 9.26 -0.34
C VAL A 222 -10.53 8.90 0.50
N VAL A 223 -10.73 8.11 1.55
CA VAL A 223 -9.64 7.60 2.39
C VAL A 223 -9.61 6.09 2.30
N LEU A 224 -8.47 5.52 1.87
CA LEU A 224 -8.24 4.08 1.76
C LEU A 224 -7.44 3.57 2.96
N ARG A 225 -7.82 2.41 3.49
CA ARG A 225 -7.06 1.66 4.49
C ARG A 225 -7.07 0.17 4.20
N THR A 226 -6.17 -0.58 4.82
CA THR A 226 -6.00 -2.01 4.55
C THR A 226 -5.71 -2.82 5.81
N PHE A 227 -6.21 -4.05 5.85
CA PHE A 227 -5.83 -5.03 6.86
C PHE A 227 -4.55 -5.81 6.51
N SER A 228 -3.97 -5.56 5.33
CA SER A 228 -2.79 -6.29 4.84
C SER A 228 -1.51 -5.99 5.61
N LYS A 229 -1.41 -4.84 6.28
CA LYS A 229 -0.17 -4.34 6.91
C LYS A 229 -0.17 -4.56 8.41
N ALA A 230 -0.67 -3.62 9.19
CA ALA A 230 -0.61 -3.68 10.65
C ALA A 230 -1.37 -4.89 11.24
N TYR A 231 -2.47 -5.28 10.62
CA TYR A 231 -3.30 -6.40 11.08
C TYR A 231 -2.78 -7.78 10.64
N GLY A 232 -1.80 -7.85 9.70
CA GLY A 232 -1.18 -9.11 9.27
C GLY A 232 -2.07 -10.01 8.42
N LEU A 233 -3.07 -9.46 7.73
CA LEU A 233 -4.05 -10.21 6.92
C LEU A 233 -3.81 -10.10 5.41
N ALA A 234 -2.57 -9.89 4.98
CA ALA A 234 -2.22 -9.66 3.57
C ALA A 234 -2.75 -10.76 2.63
N GLY A 235 -2.70 -12.01 3.04
CA GLY A 235 -3.17 -13.17 2.25
C GLY A 235 -4.68 -13.26 2.12
N LEU A 236 -5.45 -12.63 3.00
CA LEU A 236 -6.92 -12.66 2.97
C LEU A 236 -7.52 -11.63 2.03
N ARG A 237 -6.74 -10.64 1.58
CA ARG A 237 -7.18 -9.63 0.63
C ARG A 237 -8.39 -8.84 1.13
N VAL A 238 -8.23 -8.05 2.19
CA VAL A 238 -9.28 -7.19 2.74
C VAL A 238 -8.76 -5.79 3.03
N GLY A 239 -9.53 -4.79 2.63
CA GLY A 239 -9.30 -3.38 2.86
C GLY A 239 -10.62 -2.62 2.80
N TYR A 240 -10.60 -1.34 3.07
CA TYR A 240 -11.80 -0.51 3.04
C TYR A 240 -11.50 0.91 2.58
N ALA A 241 -12.57 1.59 2.15
CA ALA A 241 -12.55 3.04 1.97
C ALA A 241 -13.64 3.69 2.80
N ALA A 242 -13.38 4.94 3.17
CA ALA A 242 -14.35 5.86 3.69
C ALA A 242 -14.47 7.06 2.74
N ALA A 243 -15.72 7.47 2.45
CA ALA A 243 -16.04 8.60 1.58
C ALA A 243 -17.45 9.14 1.89
N SER A 244 -17.94 10.12 1.12
CA SER A 244 -19.32 10.59 1.24
C SER A 244 -20.31 9.46 0.93
N PRO A 245 -21.55 9.48 1.52
CA PRO A 245 -22.56 8.46 1.25
C PRO A 245 -22.91 8.31 -0.24
N GLU A 246 -22.91 9.41 -0.97
CA GLU A 246 -23.17 9.41 -2.41
C GLU A 246 -22.06 8.68 -3.18
N MET A 247 -20.79 8.96 -2.88
CA MET A 247 -19.63 8.29 -3.45
C MET A 247 -19.71 6.78 -3.21
N ILE A 248 -19.93 6.37 -1.98
CA ILE A 248 -20.04 4.96 -1.60
C ILE A 248 -21.19 4.28 -2.34
N GLY A 249 -22.33 4.97 -2.48
CA GLY A 249 -23.49 4.48 -3.24
C GLY A 249 -23.13 4.16 -4.71
N TYR A 250 -22.36 5.02 -5.37
CA TYR A 250 -21.90 4.77 -6.75
C TYR A 250 -20.87 3.64 -6.82
N LEU A 251 -19.94 3.56 -5.88
CA LEU A 251 -18.95 2.47 -5.84
C LEU A 251 -19.64 1.10 -5.64
N HIS A 252 -20.71 1.04 -4.86
CA HIS A 252 -21.51 -0.18 -4.71
C HIS A 252 -22.17 -0.64 -6.01
N LYS A 253 -22.52 0.27 -6.95
CA LYS A 253 -23.12 -0.10 -8.25
C LYS A 253 -22.15 -0.82 -9.18
N ILE A 254 -20.84 -0.56 -9.05
CA ILE A 254 -19.82 -1.07 -9.97
C ILE A 254 -18.94 -2.18 -9.37
N ARG A 255 -19.07 -2.41 -8.06
CA ARG A 255 -18.36 -3.47 -7.37
C ARG A 255 -18.88 -4.85 -7.76
N GLN A 256 -18.01 -5.86 -7.80
CA GLN A 256 -18.43 -7.24 -8.02
C GLN A 256 -19.32 -7.75 -6.87
N PRO A 257 -20.36 -8.55 -7.15
CA PRO A 257 -21.08 -9.25 -6.09
C PRO A 257 -20.14 -10.15 -5.29
N PHE A 258 -20.34 -10.22 -3.96
CA PHE A 258 -19.56 -11.12 -3.08
C PHE A 258 -18.03 -10.96 -3.18
N ASN A 259 -17.56 -9.74 -3.46
CA ASN A 259 -16.16 -9.44 -3.74
C ASN A 259 -15.16 -9.78 -2.60
N VAL A 260 -15.61 -9.79 -1.35
CA VAL A 260 -14.77 -10.07 -0.18
C VAL A 260 -15.15 -11.43 0.41
N ASN A 261 -14.21 -12.35 0.46
CA ASN A 261 -14.46 -13.71 0.96
C ASN A 261 -14.82 -13.73 2.45
N SER A 262 -15.62 -14.72 2.88
CA SER A 262 -16.13 -14.86 4.25
C SER A 262 -15.04 -14.93 5.32
N LEU A 263 -13.93 -15.64 5.04
CA LEU A 263 -12.81 -15.74 5.98
C LEU A 263 -12.11 -14.38 6.19
N ALA A 264 -12.03 -13.55 5.14
CA ALA A 264 -11.47 -12.21 5.22
C ALA A 264 -12.35 -11.28 6.05
N GLN A 265 -13.69 -11.31 5.83
CA GLN A 265 -14.65 -10.50 6.59
C GLN A 265 -14.56 -10.81 8.08
N THR A 266 -14.69 -12.09 8.44
CA THR A 266 -14.66 -12.58 9.81
C THR A 266 -13.32 -12.31 10.51
N ALA A 267 -12.19 -12.53 9.79
CA ALA A 267 -10.86 -12.27 10.33
C ALA A 267 -10.61 -10.78 10.56
N ALA A 268 -11.04 -9.92 9.65
CA ALA A 268 -10.88 -8.46 9.76
C ALA A 268 -11.69 -7.91 10.94
N ALA A 269 -12.96 -8.32 11.08
CA ALA A 269 -13.80 -7.97 12.23
C ALA A 269 -13.15 -8.37 13.56
N ALA A 270 -12.68 -9.61 13.67
CA ALA A 270 -11.99 -10.08 14.88
C ALA A 270 -10.63 -9.41 15.13
N ALA A 271 -9.94 -8.96 14.08
CA ALA A 271 -8.65 -8.28 14.20
C ALA A 271 -8.79 -6.86 14.78
N LEU A 272 -9.89 -6.15 14.50
CA LEU A 272 -10.19 -4.84 15.11
C LEU A 272 -10.25 -4.92 16.65
N ASP A 273 -10.76 -6.02 17.19
CA ASP A 273 -10.83 -6.23 18.65
C ASP A 273 -9.48 -6.55 19.30
N ASP A 274 -8.42 -6.82 18.52
CA ASP A 274 -7.12 -7.20 19.09
C ASP A 274 -6.17 -6.00 19.18
N ARG A 275 -6.57 -5.00 19.98
CA ARG A 275 -5.80 -3.76 20.21
C ARG A 275 -4.39 -4.06 20.77
N PHE A 276 -4.25 -5.13 21.58
CA PHE A 276 -2.94 -5.53 22.09
C PHE A 276 -2.01 -6.03 20.99
N PHE A 277 -2.52 -6.82 20.05
CA PHE A 277 -1.76 -7.25 18.88
C PHE A 277 -1.33 -6.06 18.01
N LEU A 278 -2.24 -5.13 17.76
CA LEU A 278 -1.93 -3.92 16.99
C LEU A 278 -0.86 -3.08 17.70
N TRP A 279 -0.96 -2.86 19.00
CA TRP A 279 0.05 -2.18 19.80
C TRP A 279 1.42 -2.86 19.71
N ARG A 280 1.48 -4.20 19.86
CA ARG A 280 2.73 -4.96 19.69
C ARG A 280 3.34 -4.82 18.31
N THR A 281 2.50 -4.78 17.27
CA THR A 281 2.92 -4.57 15.88
C THR A 281 3.56 -3.18 15.71
N LYS A 282 2.90 -2.14 16.22
CA LYS A 282 3.42 -0.76 16.18
C LYS A 282 4.76 -0.64 16.91
N LEU A 283 4.86 -1.19 18.10
CA LEU A 283 6.09 -1.21 18.91
C LEU A 283 7.25 -1.94 18.19
N LEU A 284 6.96 -3.10 17.57
CA LEU A 284 7.96 -3.84 16.80
C LEU A 284 8.49 -2.99 15.62
N VAL A 285 7.60 -2.34 14.88
CA VAL A 285 7.98 -1.53 13.72
C VAL A 285 8.76 -0.30 14.16
N SER A 286 8.32 0.42 15.19
CA SER A 286 9.02 1.58 15.74
C SER A 286 10.44 1.22 16.20
N SER A 287 10.57 0.21 17.04
CA SER A 287 11.88 -0.25 17.53
C SER A 287 12.77 -0.78 16.40
N GLY A 288 12.19 -1.46 15.43
CA GLY A 288 12.88 -1.99 14.25
C GLY A 288 13.39 -0.88 13.33
N ARG A 289 12.61 0.17 13.08
CA ARG A 289 13.06 1.38 12.33
C ARG A 289 14.26 2.02 13.02
N LYS A 290 14.17 2.29 14.34
CA LYS A 290 15.26 2.87 15.15
C LYS A 290 16.52 2.01 15.10
N TYR A 291 16.37 0.68 15.17
CA TYR A 291 17.49 -0.27 15.01
C TYR A 291 18.14 -0.14 13.63
N LEU A 292 17.35 -0.20 12.55
CA LEU A 292 17.87 -0.10 11.17
C LEU A 292 18.58 1.24 10.96
N TYR A 293 18.00 2.37 11.35
CA TYR A 293 18.63 3.70 11.24
C TYR A 293 19.99 3.76 11.92
N LYS A 294 20.09 3.23 13.16
CA LYS A 294 21.38 3.15 13.89
C LYS A 294 22.41 2.33 13.12
N ARG A 295 22.00 1.23 12.48
CA ARG A 295 22.89 0.33 11.74
C ARG A 295 23.30 0.89 10.39
N LEU A 296 22.40 1.53 9.68
CA LEU A 296 22.68 2.17 8.40
C LEU A 296 23.65 3.36 8.55
N ARG A 297 23.45 4.19 9.56
CA ARG A 297 24.42 5.26 9.90
C ARG A 297 25.83 4.73 10.17
N ARG A 298 25.97 3.57 10.81
CA ARG A 298 27.29 2.93 11.03
C ARG A 298 27.95 2.42 9.74
N LEU A 299 27.16 2.20 8.70
CA LEU A 299 27.67 1.82 7.37
C LEU A 299 27.92 3.05 6.47
N GLY A 300 27.62 4.26 6.93
CA GLY A 300 27.68 5.48 6.13
C GLY A 300 26.63 5.55 5.02
N LEU A 301 25.54 4.78 5.13
CA LEU A 301 24.49 4.72 4.10
C LEU A 301 23.44 5.80 4.32
N THR A 302 23.02 6.43 3.24
CA THR A 302 21.86 7.32 3.19
C THR A 302 20.57 6.52 3.29
N TYR A 303 19.62 7.00 4.06
CA TYR A 303 18.27 6.43 4.15
C TYR A 303 17.23 7.53 4.36
N ILE A 304 15.98 7.24 4.02
CA ILE A 304 14.85 8.15 4.24
C ILE A 304 14.15 7.78 5.54
N PRO A 305 13.97 8.73 6.49
CA PRO A 305 13.13 8.53 7.67
C PRO A 305 11.71 8.16 7.26
N SER A 306 11.17 7.06 7.83
CA SER A 306 9.92 6.47 7.39
C SER A 306 8.84 6.49 8.46
N GLN A 307 7.61 6.79 8.08
CA GLN A 307 6.40 6.59 8.90
C GLN A 307 5.65 5.29 8.57
N ALA A 308 6.24 4.43 7.70
CA ALA A 308 5.69 3.12 7.33
C ALA A 308 6.45 1.95 8.01
N ASN A 309 6.09 0.71 7.68
CA ASN A 309 6.75 -0.49 8.21
C ASN A 309 7.95 -0.96 7.35
N PHE A 310 8.62 -0.05 6.69
CA PHE A 310 9.81 -0.30 5.87
C PHE A 310 10.76 0.89 5.92
N VAL A 311 11.97 0.69 5.42
CA VAL A 311 13.00 1.74 5.25
C VAL A 311 13.50 1.71 3.82
N LEU A 312 13.55 2.87 3.18
CA LEU A 312 14.18 3.09 1.89
C LEU A 312 15.62 3.58 2.13
N MET A 313 16.60 2.96 1.47
CA MET A 313 18.02 3.29 1.66
C MET A 313 18.79 3.23 0.35
N ASP A 314 19.76 4.14 0.21
CA ASP A 314 20.73 4.14 -0.86
C ASP A 314 21.95 3.30 -0.47
N THR A 315 22.27 2.32 -1.29
CA THR A 315 23.43 1.44 -1.06
C THR A 315 24.68 1.92 -1.80
N GLY A 316 24.56 2.94 -2.67
CA GLY A 316 25.62 3.40 -3.56
C GLY A 316 26.06 2.35 -4.59
N ARG A 317 25.30 1.26 -4.74
CA ARG A 317 25.55 0.14 -5.66
C ARG A 317 24.29 -0.16 -6.47
N ASP A 318 24.40 -0.82 -7.63
CA ASP A 318 23.21 -1.21 -8.39
C ASP A 318 22.27 -2.02 -7.52
N ALA A 319 21.02 -1.56 -7.40
CA ALA A 319 20.02 -2.14 -6.51
C ALA A 319 19.67 -3.58 -6.88
N GLN A 320 19.83 -3.96 -8.17
CA GLN A 320 19.57 -5.32 -8.63
C GLN A 320 20.70 -6.26 -8.23
N GLU A 321 21.95 -5.78 -8.26
CA GLU A 321 23.10 -6.56 -7.80
C GLU A 321 23.03 -6.80 -6.28
N VAL A 322 22.70 -5.75 -5.50
CA VAL A 322 22.47 -5.88 -4.06
C VAL A 322 21.35 -6.87 -3.78
N PHE A 323 20.22 -6.77 -4.50
CA PHE A 323 19.10 -7.70 -4.38
C PHE A 323 19.56 -9.14 -4.64
N GLN A 324 20.28 -9.41 -5.75
CA GLN A 324 20.75 -10.74 -6.10
C GLN A 324 21.76 -11.30 -5.09
N ALA A 325 22.67 -10.45 -4.58
CA ALA A 325 23.63 -10.85 -3.56
C ALA A 325 22.97 -11.27 -2.24
N LEU A 326 21.96 -10.51 -1.79
CA LEU A 326 21.18 -10.83 -0.59
C LEU A 326 20.30 -12.06 -0.81
N LEU A 327 19.72 -12.20 -2.00
CA LEU A 327 18.86 -13.32 -2.39
C LEU A 327 19.63 -14.65 -2.31
N ARG A 328 20.85 -14.70 -2.85
CA ARG A 328 21.74 -15.88 -2.75
C ARG A 328 22.06 -16.29 -1.31
N GLN A 329 21.89 -15.38 -0.35
CA GLN A 329 22.04 -15.65 1.09
C GLN A 329 20.70 -15.89 1.79
N GLY A 330 19.60 -16.12 1.06
CA GLY A 330 18.27 -16.37 1.59
C GLY A 330 17.56 -15.12 2.13
N MET A 331 17.95 -13.91 1.69
CA MET A 331 17.33 -12.66 2.14
C MET A 331 16.69 -11.93 0.96
N ILE A 332 15.36 -11.75 0.99
CA ILE A 332 14.62 -11.03 -0.06
C ILE A 332 14.34 -9.60 0.40
N VAL A 333 14.83 -8.62 -0.33
CA VAL A 333 14.51 -7.20 -0.21
C VAL A 333 13.85 -6.70 -1.49
N ARG A 334 13.50 -5.43 -1.60
CA ARG A 334 12.94 -4.87 -2.83
C ARG A 334 13.93 -3.92 -3.48
N SER A 335 14.39 -4.24 -4.71
CA SER A 335 15.09 -3.28 -5.58
C SER A 335 14.12 -2.18 -6.00
N MET A 336 14.58 -0.93 -5.99
CA MET A 336 13.77 0.23 -6.39
C MET A 336 14.03 0.66 -7.83
N LYS A 337 14.71 -0.15 -8.63
CA LYS A 337 15.02 0.14 -10.04
C LYS A 337 13.77 0.44 -10.87
N ALA A 338 12.65 -0.25 -10.59
CA ALA A 338 11.36 0.00 -11.25
C ALA A 338 10.75 1.38 -10.93
N TYR A 339 11.27 2.08 -9.92
CA TYR A 339 10.90 3.44 -9.52
C TYR A 339 11.92 4.49 -9.98
N GLY A 340 12.88 4.13 -10.85
CA GLY A 340 13.96 5.02 -11.27
C GLY A 340 15.08 5.21 -10.24
N LEU A 341 15.01 4.56 -9.08
CA LEU A 341 15.98 4.64 -7.99
C LEU A 341 17.01 3.49 -8.11
N SER A 342 17.97 3.64 -9.02
CA SER A 342 18.87 2.56 -9.47
C SER A 342 19.78 1.99 -8.39
N THR A 343 20.13 2.77 -7.35
CA THR A 343 21.01 2.36 -6.24
C THR A 343 20.26 2.06 -4.94
N TRP A 344 18.93 2.25 -4.94
CA TRP A 344 18.12 2.17 -3.74
C TRP A 344 17.45 0.82 -3.58
N ILE A 345 17.38 0.37 -2.33
CA ILE A 345 16.60 -0.78 -1.93
C ILE A 345 15.60 -0.39 -0.83
N ARG A 346 14.44 -1.05 -0.82
CA ARG A 346 13.48 -0.94 0.27
C ARG A 346 13.49 -2.23 1.08
N VAL A 347 13.61 -2.12 2.40
CA VAL A 347 13.57 -3.26 3.33
C VAL A 347 12.39 -3.13 4.29
N THR A 348 11.57 -4.16 4.38
CA THR A 348 10.51 -4.26 5.39
C THR A 348 11.12 -4.41 6.77
N VAL A 349 10.56 -3.74 7.77
CA VAL A 349 10.97 -3.91 9.17
C VAL A 349 10.50 -5.28 9.66
N GLY A 350 11.46 -6.18 9.85
CA GLY A 350 11.25 -7.54 10.36
C GLY A 350 11.35 -7.63 11.89
N ARG A 351 11.33 -8.86 12.41
CA ARG A 351 11.70 -9.14 13.80
C ARG A 351 13.17 -8.75 14.05
N ARG A 352 13.54 -8.55 15.31
CA ARG A 352 14.91 -8.15 15.68
C ARG A 352 15.99 -9.05 15.06
N SER A 353 15.79 -10.38 15.09
CA SER A 353 16.70 -11.35 14.46
C SER A 353 16.80 -11.17 12.95
N GLN A 354 15.68 -10.94 12.25
CA GLN A 354 15.62 -10.73 10.82
C GLN A 354 16.32 -9.42 10.41
N ASN A 355 16.07 -8.32 11.14
CA ASN A 355 16.77 -7.05 10.92
C ASN A 355 18.28 -7.16 11.17
N ALA A 356 18.69 -7.93 12.19
CA ALA A 356 20.10 -8.17 12.50
C ALA A 356 20.78 -9.01 11.40
N GLN A 357 20.08 -10.02 10.87
CA GLN A 357 20.59 -10.83 9.76
C GLN A 357 20.72 -9.99 8.49
N PHE A 358 19.70 -9.18 8.15
CA PHE A 358 19.76 -8.25 7.02
C PHE A 358 21.00 -7.33 7.12
N TYR A 359 21.18 -6.68 8.27
CA TYR A 359 22.34 -5.81 8.48
C TYR A 359 23.67 -6.54 8.30
N ARG A 360 23.81 -7.76 8.84
CA ARG A 360 25.04 -8.57 8.72
C ARG A 360 25.34 -8.92 7.25
N LEU A 361 24.33 -9.34 6.49
CA LEU A 361 24.48 -9.70 5.09
C LEU A 361 24.80 -8.49 4.23
N LEU A 362 24.09 -7.37 4.42
CA LEU A 362 24.38 -6.12 3.71
C LEU A 362 25.81 -5.62 3.99
N ARG A 363 26.23 -5.62 5.28
CA ARG A 363 27.59 -5.24 5.66
C ARG A 363 28.65 -6.15 5.01
N LYS A 364 28.43 -7.46 4.95
CA LYS A 364 29.32 -8.42 4.31
C LYS A 364 29.48 -8.11 2.82
N TYR A 365 28.36 -7.89 2.13
CA TYR A 365 28.34 -7.55 0.70
C TYR A 365 29.08 -6.24 0.43
N LEU A 366 28.79 -5.17 1.17
CA LEU A 366 29.44 -3.87 0.96
C LEU A 366 30.95 -3.91 1.17
N LYS A 367 31.43 -4.73 2.13
CA LYS A 367 32.87 -4.91 2.37
C LYS A 367 33.57 -5.74 1.27
N SER A 368 32.87 -6.68 0.63
CA SER A 368 33.44 -7.47 -0.46
C SER A 368 33.54 -6.70 -1.78
N GLN A 369 33.03 -5.48 -1.83
CA GLN A 369 33.05 -4.58 -3.00
C GLN A 369 34.00 -3.38 -2.80
N GLN A 370 34.68 -3.31 -1.64
CA GLN A 370 35.80 -2.41 -1.35
C GLN A 370 37.14 -3.07 -1.70
#